data_06ae326db99aa5d33c4deef809c631d2
#
_entry.id   06ae326db99aa5d33c4deef809c631d2
#
_cell.length_a   1.000
_cell.length_b   1.000
_cell.length_c   1.000
_cell.angle_alpha   90.00
_cell.angle_beta   90.00
_cell.angle_gamma   90.00
#
_symmetry.space_group_name_H-M   'P 1'
#
loop_
_entity.id
_entity.type
_entity.pdbx_description
1 polymer ?
#
loop_
_entity_poly.entity_id
_entity_poly.type
_entity_poly.pdbx_seq_one_letter_code
_entity_poly.pdbx_strand_id
1 'polypeptide(L)'
;MTTAPLDAQFDLHPGPGDPHGGWLPRYGSAGMRTYVGRVLGAERTALAPSVQALATYIEDNEVVRRLANNACAECLAIVDMHSPRIGDVDALLHGFNTILTHAPGFIDGELIGLPFPALMADIGRTASGAALFRQPTVNLLTSNILNDWHAFLDSPASNVGFRVDGEQWLSATAKERYRFPLWSKDAGTPPYWKSWNAFLTRTFQHPAQARPVADPESNRTVVCPTDGAPVRDDVFRLGSRHCTLADLLATSVPQQQALVDYYRLVDLFEGGRVFQTTLGPYDYQHWWAPVHGEVLFDPFTIPGRFASGVIVIRTADHGHVCCIPLGMGAASSIVFDPAMRRGARVHKGQEMGMFNGGGASFALFFEKLPGKELLFLNADGVRCSRHSLSIGAQIGAWYVRK
;
A
#
# COMPACT_ATOMS: atom_id res chain seq x y z
N MET A 1 -18.59 -4.71 -23.70
CA MET A 1 -17.57 -5.63 -23.12
C MET A 1 -17.57 -5.37 -21.64
N THR A 2 -18.03 -6.31 -20.86
CA THR A 2 -18.06 -6.24 -19.39
C THR A 2 -16.64 -6.28 -18.90
N THR A 3 -16.18 -5.16 -18.35
CA THR A 3 -14.93 -5.12 -17.58
C THR A 3 -15.05 -6.15 -16.46
N ALA A 4 -14.13 -7.11 -16.40
CA ALA A 4 -14.07 -8.03 -15.28
C ALA A 4 -14.04 -7.19 -13.98
N PRO A 5 -14.86 -7.52 -12.99
CA PRO A 5 -14.87 -6.78 -11.73
C PRO A 5 -13.47 -6.81 -11.12
N LEU A 6 -13.06 -5.71 -10.50
CA LEU A 6 -11.81 -5.56 -9.74
C LEU A 6 -11.58 -6.73 -8.75
N ASP A 7 -12.67 -7.36 -8.30
CA ASP A 7 -12.69 -8.51 -7.40
C ASP A 7 -11.93 -9.74 -7.93
N ALA A 8 -11.76 -9.87 -9.25
CA ALA A 8 -11.02 -10.98 -9.84
C ALA A 8 -9.48 -10.78 -9.83
N GLN A 9 -9.00 -9.57 -9.53
CA GLN A 9 -7.56 -9.24 -9.53
C GLN A 9 -6.90 -9.34 -8.15
N PHE A 10 -7.70 -9.25 -7.07
CA PHE A 10 -7.20 -9.32 -5.70
C PHE A 10 -8.05 -10.30 -4.90
N ASP A 11 -7.50 -11.43 -4.50
CA ASP A 11 -8.10 -12.24 -3.46
C ASP A 11 -7.86 -11.55 -2.11
N LEU A 12 -8.89 -10.86 -1.63
CA LEU A 12 -8.85 -10.02 -0.43
C LEU A 12 -9.17 -10.80 0.85
N HIS A 13 -9.46 -12.10 0.75
CA HIS A 13 -9.75 -12.91 1.91
C HIS A 13 -8.46 -13.51 2.49
N PRO A 14 -8.22 -13.34 3.81
CA PRO A 14 -7.13 -14.04 4.47
C PRO A 14 -7.36 -15.53 4.38
N GLY A 15 -6.46 -16.25 3.73
CA GLY A 15 -6.48 -17.71 3.80
C GLY A 15 -5.95 -18.22 5.13
N PRO A 16 -6.22 -19.49 5.47
CA PRO A 16 -5.59 -20.12 6.62
C PRO A 16 -4.05 -19.98 6.51
N GLY A 17 -3.42 -19.38 7.51
CA GLY A 17 -1.97 -19.23 7.55
C GLY A 17 -1.42 -17.98 6.83
N ASP A 18 -2.27 -17.02 6.42
CA ASP A 18 -1.78 -15.74 5.89
C ASP A 18 -0.98 -14.99 6.98
N PRO A 19 0.36 -14.83 6.81
CA PRO A 19 1.20 -14.20 7.83
C PRO A 19 0.95 -12.71 8.01
N HIS A 20 0.06 -12.11 7.19
CA HIS A 20 -0.31 -10.70 7.22
C HIS A 20 -1.72 -10.46 7.76
N GLY A 21 -2.40 -11.51 8.23
CA GLY A 21 -3.77 -11.38 8.73
C GLY A 21 -4.76 -10.78 7.71
N GLY A 22 -4.43 -10.83 6.41
CA GLY A 22 -5.27 -10.28 5.34
C GLY A 22 -5.21 -8.75 5.20
N TRP A 23 -4.17 -8.09 5.75
CA TRP A 23 -4.00 -6.65 5.64
C TRP A 23 -3.50 -6.18 4.27
N LEU A 24 -2.93 -7.07 3.49
CA LEU A 24 -2.39 -6.78 2.18
C LEU A 24 -3.10 -7.58 1.11
N PRO A 25 -3.29 -6.99 -0.08
CA PRO A 25 -3.87 -7.72 -1.20
C PRO A 25 -2.96 -8.89 -1.59
N ARG A 26 -3.56 -10.02 -1.96
CA ARG A 26 -2.82 -11.12 -2.57
C ARG A 26 -2.51 -10.75 -4.01
N TYR A 27 -1.24 -10.77 -4.36
CA TYR A 27 -0.80 -10.60 -5.72
C TYR A 27 -0.90 -11.95 -6.46
N GLY A 28 -1.73 -12.03 -7.47
CA GLY A 28 -1.97 -13.28 -8.18
C GLY A 28 -2.62 -13.16 -9.56
N SER A 29 -2.64 -11.95 -10.15
CA SER A 29 -3.21 -11.80 -11.50
C SER A 29 -2.37 -12.52 -12.56
N ALA A 30 -2.99 -12.93 -13.67
CA ALA A 30 -2.30 -13.56 -14.79
C ALA A 30 -1.21 -12.66 -15.38
N GLY A 31 -1.46 -11.34 -15.45
CA GLY A 31 -0.48 -10.37 -15.93
C GLY A 31 0.74 -10.27 -15.03
N MET A 32 0.55 -10.36 -13.70
CA MET A 32 1.64 -10.36 -12.76
C MET A 32 2.53 -11.59 -12.90
N ARG A 33 1.94 -12.77 -13.10
CA ARG A 33 2.68 -14.01 -13.36
C ARG A 33 3.52 -13.92 -14.61
N THR A 34 2.93 -13.42 -15.70
CA THR A 34 3.63 -13.18 -16.96
C THR A 34 4.81 -12.21 -16.77
N TYR A 35 4.60 -11.17 -15.99
CA TYR A 35 5.65 -10.19 -15.69
C TYR A 35 6.81 -10.82 -14.89
N VAL A 36 6.52 -11.53 -13.79
CA VAL A 36 7.55 -12.24 -13.01
C VAL A 36 8.32 -13.23 -13.90
N GLY A 37 7.63 -13.95 -14.80
CA GLY A 37 8.28 -14.84 -15.78
C GLY A 37 9.26 -14.11 -16.70
N ARG A 38 8.91 -12.93 -17.19
CA ARG A 38 9.81 -12.11 -18.02
C ARG A 38 11.01 -11.62 -17.20
N VAL A 39 10.79 -11.17 -15.97
CA VAL A 39 11.86 -10.71 -15.08
C VAL A 39 12.86 -11.82 -14.79
N LEU A 40 12.39 -13.01 -14.45
CA LEU A 40 13.24 -14.16 -14.17
C LEU A 40 13.92 -14.74 -15.44
N GLY A 41 13.30 -14.57 -16.60
CA GLY A 41 13.83 -14.98 -17.90
C GLY A 41 14.71 -13.95 -18.60
N ALA A 42 14.92 -12.75 -18.00
CA ALA A 42 15.78 -11.74 -18.56
C ALA A 42 17.25 -12.17 -18.57
N GLU A 43 18.05 -11.55 -19.44
CA GLU A 43 19.50 -11.79 -19.49
C GLU A 43 20.14 -11.43 -18.14
N ARG A 44 21.00 -12.32 -17.66
CA ARG A 44 21.73 -12.10 -16.39
C ARG A 44 22.83 -11.07 -16.62
N THR A 45 22.79 -10.03 -15.81
CA THR A 45 23.83 -8.98 -15.76
C THR A 45 24.55 -8.98 -14.43
N ALA A 46 25.66 -8.24 -14.32
CA ALA A 46 26.31 -8.00 -13.05
C ALA A 46 25.32 -7.38 -12.05
N LEU A 47 25.38 -7.83 -10.80
CA LEU A 47 24.50 -7.31 -9.75
C LEU A 47 24.82 -5.84 -9.45
N ALA A 48 23.80 -5.03 -9.32
CA ALA A 48 23.92 -3.67 -8.82
C ALA A 48 24.46 -3.66 -7.38
N PRO A 49 25.15 -2.60 -6.93
CA PRO A 49 25.79 -2.58 -5.61
C PRO A 49 24.86 -2.91 -4.44
N SER A 50 23.61 -2.46 -4.46
CA SER A 50 22.64 -2.78 -3.41
C SER A 50 22.23 -4.25 -3.40
N VAL A 51 22.04 -4.85 -4.58
CA VAL A 51 21.73 -6.28 -4.70
C VAL A 51 22.94 -7.14 -4.33
N GLN A 52 24.14 -6.72 -4.75
CA GLN A 52 25.39 -7.40 -4.38
C GLN A 52 25.61 -7.38 -2.86
N ALA A 53 25.28 -6.27 -2.19
CA ALA A 53 25.38 -6.19 -0.73
C ALA A 53 24.46 -7.21 -0.02
N LEU A 54 23.23 -7.39 -0.54
CA LEU A 54 22.33 -8.43 -0.01
C LEU A 54 22.86 -9.84 -0.30
N ALA A 55 23.37 -10.08 -1.51
CA ALA A 55 23.99 -11.36 -1.89
C ALA A 55 25.12 -11.74 -0.94
N THR A 56 26.09 -10.83 -0.77
CA THR A 56 27.22 -11.01 0.13
C THR A 56 26.78 -11.28 1.57
N TYR A 57 25.80 -10.52 2.07
CA TYR A 57 25.29 -10.75 3.42
C TYR A 57 24.63 -12.13 3.60
N ILE A 58 23.90 -12.61 2.58
CA ILE A 58 23.32 -13.97 2.57
C ILE A 58 24.43 -15.03 2.57
N GLU A 59 25.50 -14.82 1.79
CA GLU A 59 26.63 -15.75 1.71
C GLU A 59 27.42 -15.82 3.02
N ASP A 60 27.67 -14.69 3.66
CA ASP A 60 28.50 -14.59 4.86
C ASP A 60 27.76 -14.99 6.14
N ASN A 61 26.41 -15.03 6.13
CA ASN A 61 25.62 -15.34 7.30
C ASN A 61 24.88 -16.68 7.15
N GLU A 62 25.35 -17.71 7.85
CA GLU A 62 24.80 -19.08 7.75
C GLU A 62 23.30 -19.16 8.07
N VAL A 63 22.83 -18.41 9.07
CA VAL A 63 21.41 -18.41 9.46
C VAL A 63 20.56 -17.79 8.36
N VAL A 64 21.00 -16.65 7.81
CA VAL A 64 20.31 -15.94 6.74
C VAL A 64 20.32 -16.77 5.46
N ARG A 65 21.44 -17.39 5.12
CA ARG A 65 21.56 -18.29 3.96
C ARG A 65 20.62 -19.48 4.07
N ARG A 66 20.52 -20.12 5.25
CA ARG A 66 19.55 -21.20 5.47
C ARG A 66 18.10 -20.73 5.32
N LEU A 67 17.75 -19.56 5.89
CA LEU A 67 16.40 -18.99 5.74
C LEU A 67 16.08 -18.69 4.27
N ALA A 68 17.01 -18.12 3.52
CA ALA A 68 16.83 -17.80 2.11
C ALA A 68 16.61 -19.06 1.26
N ASN A 69 17.48 -20.08 1.44
CA ASN A 69 17.35 -21.36 0.72
C ASN A 69 16.05 -22.08 1.08
N ASN A 70 15.68 -22.14 2.35
CA ASN A 70 14.44 -22.76 2.79
C ASN A 70 13.22 -22.02 2.24
N ALA A 71 13.26 -20.68 2.21
CA ALA A 71 12.18 -19.87 1.66
C ALA A 71 11.93 -20.16 0.16
N CYS A 72 13.00 -20.34 -0.62
CA CYS A 72 12.90 -20.76 -2.02
C CYS A 72 12.33 -22.19 -2.14
N ALA A 73 12.83 -23.13 -1.33
CA ALA A 73 12.35 -24.51 -1.33
C ALA A 73 10.87 -24.61 -0.90
N GLU A 74 10.45 -23.87 0.14
CA GLU A 74 9.07 -23.78 0.58
C GLU A 74 8.18 -23.14 -0.50
N CYS A 75 8.68 -22.12 -1.20
CA CYS A 75 8.01 -21.49 -2.32
C CYS A 75 7.76 -22.47 -3.46
N LEU A 76 8.73 -23.32 -3.79
CA LEU A 76 8.57 -24.38 -4.79
C LEU A 76 7.53 -25.45 -4.39
N ALA A 77 7.34 -25.69 -3.10
CA ALA A 77 6.40 -26.66 -2.57
C ALA A 77 4.93 -26.21 -2.52
N ILE A 78 4.67 -24.91 -2.72
CA ILE A 78 3.30 -24.35 -2.72
C ILE A 78 2.54 -24.89 -3.95
N VAL A 79 1.48 -25.68 -3.73
CA VAL A 79 0.76 -26.43 -4.78
C VAL A 79 -0.14 -25.54 -5.64
N ASP A 80 -0.67 -24.44 -5.10
CA ASP A 80 -1.56 -23.51 -5.81
C ASP A 80 -0.75 -22.48 -6.61
N MET A 81 -0.22 -22.95 -7.75
CA MET A 81 0.85 -22.24 -8.41
C MET A 81 0.50 -21.84 -9.82
N HIS A 82 0.13 -20.61 -9.92
CA HIS A 82 -0.01 -19.93 -11.18
C HIS A 82 1.14 -18.92 -11.47
N SER A 83 2.19 -18.89 -10.67
CA SER A 83 3.32 -17.95 -10.83
C SER A 83 4.60 -18.66 -11.25
N PRO A 84 5.47 -18.02 -12.05
CA PRO A 84 6.83 -18.46 -12.26
C PRO A 84 7.54 -18.50 -10.90
N ARG A 85 8.24 -19.62 -10.65
CA ARG A 85 8.79 -19.91 -9.33
C ARG A 85 10.17 -19.34 -9.18
N ILE A 86 10.43 -18.68 -8.05
CA ILE A 86 11.77 -18.38 -7.62
C ILE A 86 12.38 -19.66 -7.07
N GLY A 87 13.22 -20.32 -7.89
CA GLY A 87 13.75 -21.65 -7.59
C GLY A 87 14.88 -21.68 -6.58
N ASP A 88 15.63 -20.58 -6.53
CA ASP A 88 16.81 -20.43 -5.69
C ASP A 88 17.09 -18.95 -5.37
N VAL A 89 18.08 -18.72 -4.53
CA VAL A 89 18.49 -17.38 -4.10
C VAL A 89 19.05 -16.57 -5.27
N ASP A 90 19.76 -17.20 -6.20
CA ASP A 90 20.31 -16.51 -7.37
C ASP A 90 19.21 -15.99 -8.28
N ALA A 91 18.13 -16.77 -8.47
CA ALA A 91 16.95 -16.31 -9.21
C ALA A 91 16.25 -15.12 -8.52
N LEU A 92 16.17 -15.13 -7.18
CA LEU A 92 15.63 -14.02 -6.41
C LEU A 92 16.46 -12.74 -6.59
N LEU A 93 17.79 -12.86 -6.43
CA LEU A 93 18.72 -11.73 -6.59
C LEU A 93 18.74 -11.22 -8.03
N HIS A 94 18.70 -12.12 -9.02
CA HIS A 94 18.55 -11.75 -10.42
C HIS A 94 17.24 -10.99 -10.68
N GLY A 95 16.14 -11.46 -10.10
CA GLY A 95 14.85 -10.79 -10.19
C GLY A 95 14.91 -9.37 -9.63
N PHE A 96 15.48 -9.18 -8.44
CA PHE A 96 15.68 -7.84 -7.87
C PHE A 96 16.55 -6.96 -8.77
N ASN A 97 17.65 -7.51 -9.28
CA ASN A 97 18.56 -6.76 -10.16
C ASN A 97 17.88 -6.31 -11.45
N THR A 98 17.10 -7.18 -12.07
CA THR A 98 16.36 -6.87 -13.30
C THR A 98 15.33 -5.77 -13.08
N ILE A 99 14.61 -5.80 -11.94
CA ILE A 99 13.57 -4.80 -11.65
C ILE A 99 14.14 -3.39 -11.49
N LEU A 100 15.38 -3.23 -11.03
CA LEU A 100 15.99 -1.91 -10.78
C LEU A 100 15.94 -0.95 -11.97
N THR A 101 15.87 -1.48 -13.18
CA THR A 101 15.83 -0.69 -14.42
C THR A 101 14.50 -0.80 -15.18
N HIS A 102 13.46 -1.35 -14.53
CA HIS A 102 12.17 -1.56 -15.17
C HIS A 102 11.06 -0.81 -14.45
N ALA A 103 10.38 0.07 -15.18
CA ALA A 103 9.14 0.68 -14.73
C ALA A 103 7.95 -0.26 -14.96
N PRO A 104 6.89 -0.18 -14.14
CA PRO A 104 5.65 -0.91 -14.40
C PRO A 104 5.06 -0.55 -15.75
N GLY A 105 4.68 -1.55 -16.55
CA GLY A 105 4.07 -1.36 -17.85
C GLY A 105 2.56 -1.48 -17.82
N PHE A 106 1.89 -1.04 -18.87
CA PHE A 106 0.47 -1.29 -19.12
C PHE A 106 0.33 -2.06 -20.42
N ILE A 107 -0.17 -3.29 -20.36
CA ILE A 107 -0.31 -4.18 -21.52
C ILE A 107 -1.75 -4.70 -21.58
N ASP A 108 -2.48 -4.38 -22.65
CA ASP A 108 -3.80 -4.93 -23.03
C ASP A 108 -4.85 -5.00 -21.90
N GLY A 109 -4.94 -3.96 -21.09
CA GLY A 109 -5.93 -3.90 -20.01
C GLY A 109 -5.54 -4.69 -18.77
N GLU A 110 -4.44 -5.43 -18.79
CA GLU A 110 -3.88 -6.08 -17.61
C GLU A 110 -2.87 -5.20 -16.91
N LEU A 111 -3.07 -5.04 -15.61
CA LEU A 111 -2.07 -4.43 -14.77
C LEU A 111 -0.94 -5.42 -14.55
N ILE A 112 0.20 -4.99 -14.97
CA ILE A 112 1.43 -5.53 -14.41
C ILE A 112 1.62 -4.82 -13.09
N GLY A 113 1.29 -5.50 -11.98
CA GLY A 113 1.41 -4.95 -10.63
C GLY A 113 2.79 -4.41 -10.32
N LEU A 114 2.99 -3.94 -9.11
CA LEU A 114 4.29 -3.45 -8.70
C LEU A 114 5.30 -4.62 -8.68
N PRO A 115 6.39 -4.52 -9.43
CA PRO A 115 7.33 -5.63 -9.69
C PRO A 115 7.91 -6.26 -8.42
N PHE A 116 8.35 -5.42 -7.49
CA PHE A 116 8.98 -5.87 -6.25
C PHE A 116 8.05 -6.68 -5.37
N PRO A 117 6.82 -6.18 -5.04
CA PRO A 117 5.85 -6.98 -4.31
C PRO A 117 5.50 -8.29 -5.02
N ALA A 118 5.47 -8.29 -6.35
CA ALA A 118 5.20 -9.50 -7.11
C ALA A 118 6.26 -10.58 -6.87
N LEU A 119 7.56 -10.23 -6.93
CA LEU A 119 8.64 -11.16 -6.61
C LEU A 119 8.62 -11.61 -5.16
N MET A 120 8.34 -10.70 -4.24
CA MET A 120 8.37 -11.00 -2.81
C MET A 120 7.12 -11.73 -2.32
N ALA A 121 6.00 -11.68 -3.06
CA ALA A 121 4.71 -12.18 -2.60
C ALA A 121 4.76 -13.65 -2.22
N ASP A 122 5.26 -14.52 -3.09
CA ASP A 122 5.26 -15.95 -2.85
C ASP A 122 6.32 -16.37 -1.81
N ILE A 123 7.56 -15.89 -1.95
CA ILE A 123 8.62 -16.16 -0.96
C ILE A 123 8.21 -15.69 0.43
N GLY A 124 7.70 -14.50 0.51
CA GLY A 124 7.36 -13.94 1.79
C GLY A 124 6.12 -14.54 2.44
N ARG A 125 5.31 -15.34 1.75
CA ARG A 125 4.22 -16.15 2.33
C ARG A 125 4.75 -17.41 3.01
N THR A 126 5.96 -17.82 2.72
CA THR A 126 6.59 -18.97 3.35
C THR A 126 7.02 -18.63 4.79
N ALA A 127 7.11 -19.65 5.67
CA ALA A 127 7.54 -19.44 7.05
C ALA A 127 8.99 -18.93 7.11
N SER A 128 9.87 -19.53 6.32
CA SER A 128 11.27 -19.12 6.23
C SER A 128 11.46 -17.76 5.58
N GLY A 129 10.68 -17.42 4.54
CA GLY A 129 10.72 -16.12 3.91
C GLY A 129 10.21 -15.01 4.84
N ALA A 130 9.13 -15.25 5.58
CA ALA A 130 8.67 -14.33 6.61
C ALA A 130 9.73 -14.10 7.70
N ALA A 131 10.46 -15.15 8.11
CA ALA A 131 11.55 -15.04 9.06
C ALA A 131 12.78 -14.31 8.46
N LEU A 132 13.09 -14.56 7.19
CA LEU A 132 14.18 -13.92 6.46
C LEU A 132 13.98 -12.38 6.41
N PHE A 133 12.82 -11.92 5.94
CA PHE A 133 12.55 -10.49 5.81
C PHE A 133 12.32 -9.77 7.15
N ARG A 134 12.16 -10.52 8.25
CA ARG A 134 12.18 -9.93 9.60
C ARG A 134 13.58 -9.71 10.15
N GLN A 135 14.63 -10.28 9.53
CA GLN A 135 16.00 -10.01 9.94
C GLN A 135 16.33 -8.52 9.69
N PRO A 136 16.76 -7.76 10.71
CA PRO A 136 16.92 -6.29 10.56
C PRO A 136 17.86 -5.91 9.42
N THR A 137 18.99 -6.62 9.28
CA THR A 137 19.96 -6.34 8.21
C THR A 137 19.41 -6.71 6.83
N VAL A 138 18.71 -7.83 6.69
CA VAL A 138 18.06 -8.23 5.42
C VAL A 138 17.01 -7.18 5.05
N ASN A 139 16.21 -6.74 6.00
CA ASN A 139 15.21 -5.69 5.78
C ASN A 139 15.86 -4.37 5.32
N LEU A 140 16.93 -3.94 5.97
CA LEU A 140 17.70 -2.75 5.60
C LEU A 140 18.27 -2.87 4.17
N LEU A 141 18.90 -4.00 3.84
CA LEU A 141 19.49 -4.22 2.52
C LEU A 141 18.41 -4.29 1.43
N THR A 142 17.29 -4.93 1.69
CA THR A 142 16.14 -4.93 0.78
C THR A 142 15.55 -3.52 0.61
N SER A 143 15.52 -2.72 1.68
CA SER A 143 15.08 -1.33 1.59
C SER A 143 16.04 -0.48 0.72
N ASN A 144 17.35 -0.74 0.77
CA ASN A 144 18.30 -0.05 -0.10
C ASN A 144 18.07 -0.39 -1.58
N ILE A 145 17.78 -1.66 -1.90
CA ILE A 145 17.41 -2.06 -3.26
C ILE A 145 16.13 -1.34 -3.72
N LEU A 146 15.13 -1.24 -2.85
CA LEU A 146 13.89 -0.50 -3.15
C LEU A 146 14.14 1.00 -3.35
N ASN A 147 15.04 1.60 -2.59
CA ASN A 147 15.41 3.01 -2.75
C ASN A 147 16.10 3.24 -4.11
N ASP A 148 16.98 2.34 -4.55
CA ASP A 148 17.58 2.42 -5.88
C ASP A 148 16.52 2.30 -6.99
N TRP A 149 15.55 1.41 -6.83
CA TRP A 149 14.44 1.32 -7.77
C TRP A 149 13.57 2.58 -7.77
N HIS A 150 13.26 3.16 -6.61
CA HIS A 150 12.54 4.43 -6.52
C HIS A 150 13.32 5.57 -7.21
N ALA A 151 14.64 5.63 -7.03
CA ALA A 151 15.47 6.60 -7.76
C ALA A 151 15.38 6.42 -9.28
N PHE A 152 15.33 5.17 -9.77
CA PHE A 152 15.07 4.89 -11.17
C PHE A 152 13.66 5.35 -11.58
N LEU A 153 12.62 5.08 -10.78
CA LEU A 153 11.24 5.48 -11.08
C LEU A 153 11.06 7.01 -11.10
N ASP A 154 11.87 7.75 -10.37
CA ASP A 154 11.92 9.22 -10.40
C ASP A 154 12.69 9.77 -11.61
N SER A 155 13.52 8.95 -12.22
CA SER A 155 14.36 9.36 -13.36
C SER A 155 13.58 9.39 -14.69
N PRO A 156 14.00 10.21 -15.67
CA PRO A 156 13.43 10.20 -17.01
C PRO A 156 13.59 8.85 -17.75
N ALA A 157 14.50 7.98 -17.30
CA ALA A 157 14.67 6.65 -17.89
C ALA A 157 13.44 5.76 -17.68
N SER A 158 12.66 6.02 -16.62
CA SER A 158 11.46 5.24 -16.29
C SER A 158 10.22 5.59 -17.11
N ASN A 159 10.26 6.64 -17.93
CA ASN A 159 9.07 7.10 -18.68
C ASN A 159 8.84 6.37 -20.01
N VAL A 160 9.47 5.22 -20.23
CA VAL A 160 9.39 4.47 -21.50
C VAL A 160 7.96 4.19 -21.93
N GLY A 161 7.07 3.86 -21.01
CA GLY A 161 5.66 3.57 -21.28
C GLY A 161 4.81 4.79 -21.68
N PHE A 162 5.39 6.02 -21.66
CA PHE A 162 4.71 7.28 -21.98
C PHE A 162 5.29 7.96 -23.22
N ARG A 163 6.02 7.23 -24.08
CA ARG A 163 6.73 7.82 -25.23
C ARG A 163 6.00 7.72 -26.54
N VAL A 164 5.20 6.67 -26.72
CA VAL A 164 4.51 6.40 -27.98
C VAL A 164 3.00 6.48 -27.75
N ASP A 165 2.35 7.42 -28.47
CA ASP A 165 0.91 7.57 -28.40
C ASP A 165 0.20 6.33 -28.94
N GLY A 166 -0.87 5.90 -28.27
CA GLY A 166 -1.60 4.67 -28.60
C GLY A 166 -1.02 3.40 -28.01
N GLU A 167 0.15 3.43 -27.37
CA GLU A 167 0.80 2.28 -26.77
C GLU A 167 0.85 2.36 -25.24
N GLN A 168 0.95 1.22 -24.59
CA GLN A 168 1.12 1.08 -23.14
C GLN A 168 0.22 2.05 -22.32
N TRP A 169 0.81 2.92 -21.52
CA TRP A 169 0.11 3.92 -20.71
C TRP A 169 -0.59 5.00 -21.53
N LEU A 170 -0.25 5.16 -22.80
CA LEU A 170 -0.88 6.08 -23.74
C LEU A 170 -1.91 5.40 -24.66
N SER A 171 -2.21 4.12 -24.46
CA SER A 171 -3.29 3.44 -25.15
C SER A 171 -4.66 4.07 -24.82
N ALA A 172 -5.64 3.91 -25.72
CA ALA A 172 -6.99 4.40 -25.48
C ALA A 172 -7.58 3.85 -24.18
N THR A 173 -7.36 2.56 -23.91
CA THR A 173 -7.81 1.87 -22.70
C THR A 173 -7.19 2.47 -21.44
N ALA A 174 -5.87 2.76 -21.46
CA ALA A 174 -5.21 3.38 -20.33
C ALA A 174 -5.72 4.81 -20.10
N LYS A 175 -5.83 5.62 -21.15
CA LYS A 175 -6.32 7.01 -21.07
C LYS A 175 -7.73 7.07 -20.50
N GLU A 176 -8.62 6.20 -20.92
CA GLU A 176 -9.99 6.10 -20.41
C GLU A 176 -9.98 5.66 -18.94
N ARG A 177 -9.27 4.57 -18.62
CA ARG A 177 -9.21 3.98 -17.28
C ARG A 177 -8.66 4.94 -16.24
N TYR A 178 -7.60 5.67 -16.58
CA TYR A 178 -6.94 6.63 -15.68
C TYR A 178 -7.53 8.04 -15.80
N ARG A 179 -8.55 8.26 -16.63
CA ARG A 179 -9.22 9.53 -16.80
C ARG A 179 -8.23 10.69 -17.01
N PHE A 180 -7.32 10.56 -17.95
CA PHE A 180 -6.22 11.51 -18.18
C PHE A 180 -6.64 13.00 -18.18
N PRO A 181 -7.82 13.41 -18.70
CA PRO A 181 -8.23 14.82 -18.66
C PRO A 181 -8.40 15.42 -17.26
N LEU A 182 -8.45 14.59 -16.20
CA LEU A 182 -8.63 15.08 -14.82
C LEU A 182 -7.32 15.50 -14.16
N TRP A 183 -6.15 15.17 -14.76
CA TRP A 183 -4.88 15.32 -14.10
C TRP A 183 -4.22 16.68 -14.33
N SER A 184 -3.42 17.13 -13.35
CA SER A 184 -2.70 18.39 -13.40
C SER A 184 -1.69 18.42 -14.56
N LYS A 185 -1.62 19.57 -15.24
CA LYS A 185 -0.59 19.84 -16.26
C LYS A 185 0.84 19.91 -15.68
N ASP A 186 0.96 20.15 -14.37
CA ASP A 186 2.27 20.23 -13.69
C ASP A 186 2.98 18.87 -13.61
N ALA A 187 2.25 17.77 -13.74
CA ALA A 187 2.82 16.42 -13.84
C ALA A 187 3.56 16.15 -15.18
N GLY A 188 3.66 17.15 -16.02
CA GLY A 188 4.04 17.07 -17.42
C GLY A 188 2.79 17.26 -18.30
N THR A 189 2.97 17.72 -19.53
CA THR A 189 1.80 17.84 -20.43
C THR A 189 1.28 16.45 -20.74
N PRO A 190 0.08 16.05 -20.29
CA PRO A 190 -0.47 14.80 -20.73
C PRO A 190 -0.47 14.75 -22.26
N PRO A 191 -0.08 13.60 -22.85
CA PRO A 191 0.05 12.32 -22.17
C PRO A 191 1.44 11.99 -21.60
N TYR A 192 2.34 12.93 -21.50
CA TYR A 192 3.74 12.66 -21.20
C TYR A 192 4.14 13.13 -19.80
N TRP A 193 4.42 12.18 -18.90
CA TRP A 193 5.04 12.44 -17.60
C TRP A 193 6.56 12.35 -17.70
N LYS A 194 7.27 13.11 -16.87
CA LYS A 194 8.74 13.14 -16.83
C LYS A 194 9.34 11.79 -16.40
N SER A 195 8.62 11.07 -15.56
CA SER A 195 9.02 9.77 -15.02
C SER A 195 7.78 8.94 -14.72
N TRP A 196 7.96 7.64 -14.45
CA TRP A 196 6.87 6.79 -14.03
C TRP A 196 6.29 7.25 -12.68
N ASN A 197 7.16 7.65 -11.75
CA ASN A 197 6.71 8.13 -10.44
C ASN A 197 5.94 9.45 -10.52
N ALA A 198 6.30 10.35 -11.45
CA ALA A 198 5.51 11.54 -11.71
C ALA A 198 4.09 11.22 -12.21
N PHE A 199 3.90 10.12 -12.93
CA PHE A 199 2.57 9.61 -13.26
C PHE A 199 1.87 9.00 -12.05
N LEU A 200 2.56 8.20 -11.26
CA LEU A 200 1.99 7.56 -10.10
C LEU A 200 1.47 8.58 -9.07
N THR A 201 2.28 9.60 -8.78
CA THR A 201 1.98 10.66 -7.81
C THR A 201 1.27 11.87 -8.43
N ARG A 202 0.59 11.66 -9.56
CA ARG A 202 -0.15 12.71 -10.28
C ARG A 202 -1.23 13.34 -9.41
N THR A 203 -1.51 14.62 -9.61
CA THR A 203 -2.52 15.39 -8.91
C THR A 203 -3.68 15.77 -9.81
N PHE A 204 -4.85 16.01 -9.25
CA PHE A 204 -6.00 16.52 -10.01
C PHE A 204 -5.82 18.00 -10.39
N GLN A 205 -6.28 18.39 -11.57
CA GLN A 205 -6.34 19.81 -11.97
C GLN A 205 -7.27 20.61 -11.05
N HIS A 206 -8.39 20.00 -10.69
CA HIS A 206 -9.43 20.59 -9.85
C HIS A 206 -9.88 19.56 -8.80
N PRO A 207 -9.13 19.40 -7.69
CA PRO A 207 -9.37 18.34 -6.71
C PRO A 207 -10.81 18.34 -6.17
N ALA A 208 -11.36 19.50 -5.82
CA ALA A 208 -12.71 19.61 -5.29
C ALA A 208 -13.82 19.20 -6.28
N GLN A 209 -13.57 19.33 -7.59
CA GLN A 209 -14.51 18.89 -8.62
C GLN A 209 -14.31 17.40 -8.95
N ALA A 210 -13.07 16.94 -9.04
CA ALA A 210 -12.75 15.56 -9.36
C ALA A 210 -13.10 14.61 -8.20
N ARG A 211 -12.98 15.09 -6.97
CA ARG A 211 -13.22 14.34 -5.73
C ARG A 211 -13.91 15.24 -4.69
N PRO A 212 -15.22 15.46 -4.81
CA PRO A 212 -15.97 16.26 -3.83
C PRO A 212 -15.97 15.56 -2.47
N VAL A 213 -15.76 16.35 -1.41
CA VAL A 213 -15.78 15.87 -0.03
C VAL A 213 -17.23 15.84 0.48
N ALA A 214 -17.68 14.69 0.94
CA ALA A 214 -19.02 14.55 1.50
C ALA A 214 -19.11 15.25 2.87
N ASP A 215 -20.16 16.07 3.03
CA ASP A 215 -20.48 16.82 4.26
C ASP A 215 -19.23 17.53 4.85
N PRO A 216 -18.64 18.48 4.10
CA PRO A 216 -17.30 18.99 4.37
C PRO A 216 -17.18 19.75 5.69
N GLU A 217 -18.30 20.19 6.28
CA GLU A 217 -18.29 21.01 7.50
C GLU A 217 -18.56 20.23 8.80
N SER A 218 -18.84 18.92 8.70
CA SER A 218 -19.27 18.14 9.85
C SER A 218 -18.50 16.84 10.03
N ASN A 219 -18.14 16.50 11.25
CA ASN A 219 -17.60 15.19 11.62
C ASN A 219 -18.66 14.10 11.84
N ARG A 220 -19.94 14.44 11.66
CA ARG A 220 -20.99 13.40 11.70
C ARG A 220 -20.75 12.32 10.66
N THR A 221 -20.24 12.69 9.50
CA THR A 221 -19.83 11.78 8.45
C THR A 221 -18.31 11.59 8.41
N VAL A 222 -17.90 10.40 8.03
CA VAL A 222 -16.51 10.02 7.77
C VAL A 222 -16.34 9.83 6.28
N VAL A 223 -15.27 10.37 5.70
CA VAL A 223 -15.00 10.21 4.27
C VAL A 223 -13.85 9.23 3.99
N CYS A 224 -13.87 8.66 2.79
CA CYS A 224 -12.83 7.76 2.32
C CYS A 224 -11.50 8.51 2.19
N PRO A 225 -10.43 8.02 2.82
CA PRO A 225 -9.14 8.69 2.77
C PRO A 225 -8.40 8.47 1.46
N THR A 226 -8.79 7.49 0.65
CA THR A 226 -8.10 7.10 -0.59
C THR A 226 -9.10 6.75 -1.68
N ASP A 227 -8.68 6.80 -2.95
CA ASP A 227 -9.32 5.98 -3.98
C ASP A 227 -9.03 4.51 -3.66
N GLY A 228 -9.88 3.57 -4.05
CA GLY A 228 -9.64 2.16 -3.88
C GLY A 228 -10.87 1.33 -3.53
N ALA A 229 -10.69 0.04 -3.31
CA ALA A 229 -11.75 -0.89 -2.94
C ALA A 229 -11.80 -1.12 -1.43
N PRO A 230 -12.98 -1.09 -0.79
CA PRO A 230 -13.12 -1.44 0.61
C PRO A 230 -12.93 -2.94 0.79
N VAL A 231 -12.14 -3.33 1.78
CA VAL A 231 -11.83 -4.74 2.06
C VAL A 231 -12.23 -5.15 3.47
N ARG A 232 -12.44 -4.18 4.36
CA ARG A 232 -12.78 -4.45 5.75
C ARG A 232 -13.63 -3.32 6.36
N ASP A 233 -14.63 -3.72 7.14
CA ASP A 233 -15.51 -2.83 7.92
C ASP A 233 -15.90 -3.47 9.27
N ASP A 234 -14.93 -3.90 10.07
CA ASP A 234 -15.10 -4.74 11.26
C ASP A 234 -15.07 -3.94 12.57
N VAL A 235 -15.39 -4.65 13.67
CA VAL A 235 -15.11 -4.20 15.04
C VAL A 235 -13.67 -4.61 15.39
N PHE A 236 -12.86 -3.65 15.81
CA PHE A 236 -11.52 -3.92 16.28
C PHE A 236 -11.55 -4.61 17.65
N ARG A 237 -10.81 -5.72 17.80
CA ARG A 237 -10.63 -6.42 19.05
C ARG A 237 -9.18 -6.87 19.18
N LEU A 238 -8.54 -6.51 20.29
CA LEU A 238 -7.24 -7.05 20.68
C LEU A 238 -7.34 -8.58 20.80
N GLY A 239 -6.42 -9.29 20.14
CA GLY A 239 -6.39 -10.75 20.16
C GLY A 239 -7.39 -11.47 19.24
N SER A 240 -8.18 -10.76 18.43
CA SER A 240 -8.94 -11.42 17.37
C SER A 240 -7.99 -11.95 16.30
N ARG A 241 -8.22 -13.18 15.83
CA ARG A 241 -7.35 -13.84 14.80
C ARG A 241 -7.22 -13.07 13.49
N HIS A 242 -7.98 -12.00 13.30
CA HIS A 242 -8.11 -11.32 12.02
C HIS A 242 -7.66 -9.85 12.03
N CYS A 243 -7.34 -9.27 13.19
CA CYS A 243 -7.08 -7.84 13.27
C CYS A 243 -6.39 -7.47 14.58
N THR A 244 -5.08 -7.51 14.62
CA THR A 244 -4.40 -6.76 15.67
C THR A 244 -3.77 -5.53 15.05
N LEU A 245 -4.06 -4.35 15.60
CA LEU A 245 -3.24 -3.15 15.34
C LEU A 245 -1.79 -3.49 15.66
N ALA A 246 -1.55 -4.40 16.62
CA ALA A 246 -0.30 -5.06 16.90
C ALA A 246 0.30 -5.75 15.67
N ASP A 247 -0.46 -6.49 14.88
CA ASP A 247 0.07 -7.18 13.68
C ASP A 247 0.45 -6.19 12.57
N LEU A 248 -0.31 -5.09 12.42
CA LEU A 248 0.03 -4.01 11.50
C LEU A 248 1.31 -3.29 11.91
N LEU A 249 1.51 -3.11 13.20
CA LEU A 249 2.61 -2.36 13.78
C LEU A 249 3.77 -3.27 14.24
N ALA A 250 3.54 -4.58 14.47
CA ALA A 250 4.49 -5.51 15.11
C ALA A 250 5.61 -6.02 14.20
N THR A 251 5.75 -5.53 12.99
CA THR A 251 6.80 -5.99 12.10
C THR A 251 8.18 -5.42 12.40
N SER A 252 8.28 -4.42 13.27
CA SER A 252 9.58 -3.92 13.76
C SER A 252 9.41 -3.05 14.99
N VAL A 253 9.92 -3.49 16.10
CA VAL A 253 10.01 -2.68 17.32
C VAL A 253 11.42 -2.12 17.46
N PRO A 254 11.63 -0.84 17.25
CA PRO A 254 12.80 -0.17 17.76
C PRO A 254 12.45 0.73 18.95
N GLN A 255 13.13 0.51 20.06
CA GLN A 255 13.25 1.38 21.23
C GLN A 255 12.04 1.40 22.20
N GLN A 256 12.37 1.23 23.48
CA GLN A 256 11.43 1.09 24.62
C GLN A 256 10.37 2.18 24.74
N GLN A 257 10.63 3.40 24.29
CA GLN A 257 9.68 4.52 24.39
C GLN A 257 8.56 4.41 23.35
N ALA A 258 8.90 4.01 22.15
CA ALA A 258 7.91 3.76 21.09
C ALA A 258 6.94 2.61 21.45
N LEU A 259 7.39 1.63 22.26
CA LEU A 259 6.56 0.55 22.78
C LEU A 259 5.47 1.05 23.75
N VAL A 260 5.78 1.96 24.64
CA VAL A 260 4.81 2.47 25.63
C VAL A 260 3.73 3.28 24.94
N ASP A 261 4.10 4.16 24.01
CA ASP A 261 3.15 4.95 23.24
C ASP A 261 2.32 4.08 22.30
N TYR A 262 2.91 3.03 21.77
CA TYR A 262 2.28 2.01 20.96
C TYR A 262 1.19 1.23 21.71
N TYR A 263 1.48 0.69 22.91
CA TYR A 263 0.47 -0.06 23.68
C TYR A 263 -0.69 0.85 24.09
N ARG A 264 -0.43 2.10 24.47
CA ARG A 264 -1.47 3.09 24.74
C ARG A 264 -2.34 3.39 23.52
N LEU A 265 -1.74 3.43 22.33
CA LEU A 265 -2.47 3.64 21.10
C LEU A 265 -3.38 2.44 20.77
N VAL A 266 -2.87 1.22 20.96
CA VAL A 266 -3.65 0.00 20.71
C VAL A 266 -4.83 -0.09 21.64
N ASP A 267 -4.63 0.18 22.94
CA ASP A 267 -5.70 0.13 23.95
C ASP A 267 -6.80 1.15 23.68
N LEU A 268 -6.44 2.31 23.12
CA LEU A 268 -7.38 3.39 22.80
C LEU A 268 -8.45 2.95 21.78
N PHE A 269 -8.08 2.05 20.87
CA PHE A 269 -8.97 1.59 19.79
C PHE A 269 -9.66 0.28 20.07
N GLU A 270 -9.44 -0.36 21.24
CA GLU A 270 -10.09 -1.61 21.61
C GLU A 270 -11.63 -1.50 21.60
N GLY A 271 -12.27 -2.42 20.90
CA GLY A 271 -13.72 -2.47 20.75
C GLY A 271 -14.30 -1.38 19.83
N GLY A 272 -13.44 -0.56 19.23
CA GLY A 272 -13.81 0.43 18.21
C GLY A 272 -14.09 -0.18 16.85
N ARG A 273 -14.07 0.64 15.80
CA ARG A 273 -14.36 0.21 14.43
C ARG A 273 -13.09 0.30 13.56
N VAL A 274 -13.01 -0.59 12.59
CA VAL A 274 -11.94 -0.59 11.57
C VAL A 274 -12.59 -0.49 10.19
N PHE A 275 -12.01 0.35 9.35
CA PHE A 275 -12.30 0.41 7.92
C PHE A 275 -10.99 0.36 7.15
N GLN A 276 -10.94 -0.44 6.10
CA GLN A 276 -9.74 -0.58 5.29
C GLN A 276 -10.08 -0.56 3.81
N THR A 277 -9.26 0.16 3.04
CA THR A 277 -9.28 0.15 1.57
C THR A 277 -7.98 -0.42 1.04
N THR A 278 -8.02 -1.01 -0.15
CA THR A 278 -6.84 -1.34 -0.94
C THR A 278 -6.78 -0.45 -2.16
N LEU A 279 -5.56 -0.04 -2.50
CA LEU A 279 -5.27 0.76 -3.68
C LEU A 279 -4.52 -0.09 -4.70
N GLY A 280 -4.93 0.05 -5.96
CA GLY A 280 -4.10 -0.38 -7.09
C GLY A 280 -3.13 0.73 -7.51
N PRO A 281 -2.11 0.42 -8.31
CA PRO A 281 -1.20 1.44 -8.83
C PRO A 281 -1.88 2.41 -9.81
N TYR A 282 -3.12 2.18 -10.17
CA TYR A 282 -3.95 3.11 -10.97
C TYR A 282 -4.70 4.12 -10.14
N ASP A 283 -4.97 3.77 -8.88
CA ASP A 283 -5.72 4.64 -8.00
C ASP A 283 -4.92 5.90 -7.70
N TYR A 284 -5.61 6.92 -7.22
CA TYR A 284 -4.98 8.14 -6.79
C TYR A 284 -4.13 7.85 -5.54
N GLN A 285 -2.83 8.08 -5.62
CA GLN A 285 -1.87 7.66 -4.59
C GLN A 285 -1.74 8.63 -3.41
N HIS A 286 -2.48 9.74 -3.43
CA HIS A 286 -2.57 10.64 -2.29
C HIS A 286 -3.68 10.19 -1.33
N TRP A 287 -3.58 10.60 -0.10
CA TRP A 287 -4.58 10.29 0.92
C TRP A 287 -4.92 11.52 1.75
N TRP A 288 -6.21 11.61 2.08
CA TRP A 288 -6.82 12.76 2.70
C TRP A 288 -7.37 12.46 4.08
N ALA A 289 -7.52 13.52 4.91
CA ALA A 289 -8.10 13.41 6.24
C ALA A 289 -9.57 12.95 6.16
N PRO A 290 -9.91 11.87 6.88
CA PRO A 290 -11.28 11.35 6.90
C PRO A 290 -12.24 12.20 7.73
N VAL A 291 -11.70 13.02 8.63
CA VAL A 291 -12.41 13.86 9.62
C VAL A 291 -11.67 15.17 9.87
N HIS A 292 -12.34 16.16 10.47
CA HIS A 292 -11.67 17.31 11.07
C HIS A 292 -11.08 16.97 12.44
N GLY A 293 -9.98 17.61 12.80
CA GLY A 293 -9.42 17.45 14.12
C GLY A 293 -8.05 18.09 14.29
N GLU A 294 -7.32 17.60 15.25
CA GLU A 294 -5.95 18.00 15.58
C GLU A 294 -5.06 16.77 15.56
N VAL A 295 -3.91 16.87 14.93
CA VAL A 295 -2.90 15.80 14.90
C VAL A 295 -2.33 15.62 16.31
N LEU A 296 -2.45 14.44 16.89
CA LEU A 296 -2.15 14.17 18.29
C LEU A 296 -0.63 14.17 18.58
N PHE A 297 0.16 13.66 17.65
CA PHE A 297 1.63 13.63 17.70
C PHE A 297 2.21 13.67 16.28
N ASP A 298 3.51 13.94 16.17
CA ASP A 298 4.18 13.94 14.88
C ASP A 298 4.02 12.59 14.20
N PRO A 299 3.57 12.54 12.94
CA PRO A 299 3.45 11.30 12.20
C PRO A 299 4.79 10.58 12.09
N PHE A 300 4.75 9.28 12.13
CA PHE A 300 5.96 8.45 12.01
C PHE A 300 5.72 7.24 11.12
N THR A 301 6.81 6.69 10.60
CA THR A 301 6.80 5.44 9.84
C THR A 301 7.42 4.32 10.67
N ILE A 302 6.83 3.15 10.56
CA ILE A 302 7.36 1.91 11.11
C ILE A 302 7.94 1.14 9.93
N PRO A 303 9.28 0.98 9.88
CA PRO A 303 9.90 0.15 8.87
C PRO A 303 9.55 -1.31 9.13
N GLY A 304 9.32 -2.05 8.08
CA GLY A 304 8.98 -3.46 8.14
C GLY A 304 9.03 -4.02 6.74
N ARG A 305 8.60 -5.27 6.60
CA ARG A 305 8.36 -5.86 5.28
C ARG A 305 7.42 -5.00 4.43
N PHE A 306 6.48 -4.31 5.09
CA PHE A 306 5.63 -3.28 4.55
C PHE A 306 5.73 -2.08 5.48
N ALA A 307 6.13 -0.94 4.94
CA ALA A 307 6.17 0.27 5.71
C ALA A 307 4.75 0.64 6.16
N SER A 308 4.59 0.97 7.40
CA SER A 308 3.34 1.50 7.94
C SER A 308 3.56 2.93 8.40
N GLY A 309 2.68 3.84 8.00
CA GLY A 309 2.63 5.17 8.56
C GLY A 309 1.59 5.24 9.68
N VAL A 310 1.75 6.16 10.60
CA VAL A 310 0.77 6.38 11.68
C VAL A 310 0.50 7.86 11.82
N ILE A 311 -0.77 8.25 11.69
CA ILE A 311 -1.29 9.56 12.04
C ILE A 311 -2.51 9.36 12.94
N VAL A 312 -2.57 10.04 14.08
CA VAL A 312 -3.77 10.05 14.92
C VAL A 312 -4.37 11.44 14.96
N ILE A 313 -5.65 11.52 14.63
CA ILE A 313 -6.44 12.74 14.63
C ILE A 313 -7.38 12.71 15.84
N ARG A 314 -7.28 13.70 16.72
CA ARG A 314 -8.21 13.94 17.80
C ARG A 314 -9.32 14.86 17.29
N THR A 315 -10.55 14.34 17.24
CA THR A 315 -11.73 15.13 16.86
C THR A 315 -12.35 15.83 18.06
N ALA A 316 -13.19 16.83 17.83
CA ALA A 316 -13.90 17.52 18.93
C ALA A 316 -14.93 16.61 19.62
N ASP A 317 -15.70 15.80 18.84
CA ASP A 317 -16.90 15.13 19.33
C ASP A 317 -16.93 13.62 19.10
N HIS A 318 -15.97 13.08 18.34
CA HIS A 318 -15.98 11.69 17.89
C HIS A 318 -14.70 10.93 18.24
N GLY A 319 -14.02 11.34 19.33
CA GLY A 319 -12.83 10.67 19.84
C GLY A 319 -11.65 10.73 18.88
N HIS A 320 -10.89 9.66 18.84
CA HIS A 320 -9.66 9.57 18.05
C HIS A 320 -9.88 8.72 16.80
N VAL A 321 -9.21 9.12 15.72
CA VAL A 321 -9.15 8.36 14.46
C VAL A 321 -7.67 8.13 14.13
N CYS A 322 -7.26 6.86 14.09
CA CYS A 322 -5.93 6.49 13.65
C CYS A 322 -5.95 6.13 12.16
N CYS A 323 -5.11 6.80 11.41
CA CYS A 323 -4.92 6.61 9.97
C CYS A 323 -3.60 5.88 9.74
N ILE A 324 -3.67 4.72 9.09
CA ILE A 324 -2.49 3.87 8.82
C ILE A 324 -2.37 3.64 7.32
N PRO A 325 -1.60 4.48 6.60
CA PRO A 325 -1.14 4.14 5.26
C PRO A 325 -0.18 2.95 5.31
N LEU A 326 -0.43 1.95 4.47
CA LEU A 326 0.39 0.76 4.30
C LEU A 326 1.09 0.82 2.95
N GLY A 327 2.37 1.11 2.98
CA GLY A 327 3.21 1.19 1.80
C GLY A 327 3.76 -0.17 1.38
N MET A 328 4.42 -0.19 0.23
CA MET A 328 4.99 -1.39 -0.36
C MET A 328 6.49 -1.44 -0.05
N GLY A 329 6.87 -2.15 1.00
CA GLY A 329 8.26 -2.55 1.25
C GLY A 329 9.12 -1.51 1.99
N ALA A 330 9.47 -0.38 1.40
CA ALA A 330 10.35 0.60 2.03
C ALA A 330 9.58 1.69 2.78
N ALA A 331 10.13 2.19 3.88
CA ALA A 331 9.58 3.33 4.63
C ALA A 331 9.45 4.58 3.76
N SER A 332 10.32 4.74 2.76
CA SER A 332 10.26 5.82 1.76
C SER A 332 9.02 5.80 0.86
N SER A 333 8.25 4.72 0.85
CA SER A 333 6.99 4.64 0.11
C SER A 333 5.85 5.45 0.76
N ILE A 334 6.01 5.91 1.99
CA ILE A 334 5.03 6.73 2.72
C ILE A 334 5.60 8.12 2.92
N VAL A 335 4.97 9.11 2.29
CA VAL A 335 5.37 10.51 2.37
C VAL A 335 4.25 11.29 3.06
N PHE A 336 4.51 11.80 4.26
CA PHE A 336 3.58 12.68 4.95
C PHE A 336 3.68 14.11 4.42
N ASP A 337 2.54 14.80 4.33
CA ASP A 337 2.55 16.24 4.10
C ASP A 337 3.25 16.94 5.28
N PRO A 338 4.20 17.86 5.05
CA PRO A 338 4.92 18.57 6.11
C PRO A 338 4.03 19.35 7.07
N ALA A 339 2.79 19.69 6.69
CA ALA A 339 1.82 20.31 7.58
C ALA A 339 1.28 19.33 8.63
N MET A 340 1.42 18.02 8.45
CA MET A 340 0.98 17.00 9.40
C MET A 340 2.00 16.88 10.55
N ARG A 341 1.85 17.72 11.56
CA ARG A 341 2.71 17.76 12.76
C ARG A 341 1.85 17.85 14.01
N ARG A 342 2.41 17.47 15.15
CA ARG A 342 1.71 17.54 16.44
C ARG A 342 1.06 18.91 16.64
N GLY A 343 -0.20 18.92 17.03
CA GLY A 343 -1.00 20.12 17.27
C GLY A 343 -1.52 20.81 16.02
N ALA A 344 -1.18 20.32 14.81
CA ALA A 344 -1.72 20.89 13.59
C ALA A 344 -3.22 20.59 13.47
N ARG A 345 -4.00 21.61 13.11
CA ARG A 345 -5.41 21.42 12.74
C ARG A 345 -5.49 20.86 11.33
N VAL A 346 -6.30 19.84 11.17
CA VAL A 346 -6.56 19.20 9.88
C VAL A 346 -8.04 19.28 9.55
N HIS A 347 -8.34 19.58 8.29
CA HIS A 347 -9.69 19.66 7.77
C HIS A 347 -10.04 18.38 7.02
N LYS A 348 -11.29 17.92 7.14
CA LYS A 348 -11.78 16.78 6.36
C LYS A 348 -11.57 17.04 4.86
N GLY A 349 -10.99 16.07 4.16
CA GLY A 349 -10.60 16.22 2.76
C GLY A 349 -9.27 16.94 2.52
N GLN A 350 -8.57 17.40 3.58
CA GLN A 350 -7.22 17.94 3.45
C GLN A 350 -6.24 16.80 3.15
N GLU A 351 -5.33 17.04 2.21
CA GLU A 351 -4.26 16.10 1.92
C GLU A 351 -3.36 15.93 3.15
N MET A 352 -3.07 14.69 3.50
CA MET A 352 -2.19 14.32 4.61
C MET A 352 -0.89 13.68 4.12
N GLY A 353 -0.83 13.27 2.85
CA GLY A 353 0.35 12.66 2.26
C GLY A 353 0.05 11.82 1.04
N MET A 354 1.06 11.07 0.61
CA MET A 354 0.97 10.23 -0.59
C MET A 354 1.83 8.97 -0.46
N PHE A 355 1.55 8.00 -1.32
CA PHE A 355 2.43 6.87 -1.55
C PHE A 355 3.40 7.17 -2.69
N ASN A 356 4.67 6.98 -2.45
CA ASN A 356 5.74 7.10 -3.43
C ASN A 356 6.20 5.70 -3.86
N GLY A 357 6.28 5.43 -5.15
CA GLY A 357 6.58 4.09 -5.66
C GLY A 357 5.40 3.10 -5.57
N GLY A 358 4.27 3.50 -5.03
CA GLY A 358 3.02 2.75 -4.91
C GLY A 358 2.65 2.41 -3.48
N GLY A 359 1.35 2.56 -3.16
CA GLY A 359 0.73 2.12 -1.92
C GLY A 359 0.02 0.78 -2.09
N ALA A 360 -0.27 0.12 -0.99
CA ALA A 360 -1.02 -1.14 -1.00
C ALA A 360 -2.39 -0.99 -0.36
N SER A 361 -2.49 -0.26 0.75
CA SER A 361 -3.71 -0.21 1.55
C SER A 361 -3.73 1.00 2.48
N PHE A 362 -4.91 1.35 2.95
CA PHE A 362 -5.08 2.37 3.97
C PHE A 362 -6.11 1.90 5.00
N ALA A 363 -5.73 1.85 6.27
CA ALA A 363 -6.59 1.45 7.36
C ALA A 363 -6.95 2.63 8.26
N LEU A 364 -8.21 2.68 8.68
CA LEU A 364 -8.75 3.63 9.65
C LEU A 364 -9.20 2.86 10.89
N PHE A 365 -8.77 3.32 12.05
CA PHE A 365 -9.25 2.82 13.34
C PHE A 365 -9.98 3.96 14.05
N PHE A 366 -11.15 3.64 14.58
CA PHE A 366 -12.02 4.58 15.28
C PHE A 366 -12.19 4.15 16.71
N GLU A 367 -12.02 5.08 17.64
CA GLU A 367 -12.24 4.86 19.07
C GLU A 367 -13.71 4.48 19.34
N LYS A 368 -13.90 3.56 20.29
CA LYS A 368 -15.24 3.23 20.80
C LYS A 368 -15.74 4.34 21.70
N LEU A 369 -16.87 4.94 21.34
CA LEU A 369 -17.46 6.03 22.11
C LEU A 369 -18.70 5.57 22.88
N PRO A 370 -18.84 5.92 24.16
CA PRO A 370 -20.08 5.70 24.90
C PRO A 370 -21.26 6.44 24.25
N GLY A 371 -22.38 5.73 24.08
CA GLY A 371 -23.61 6.32 23.52
C GLY A 371 -23.57 6.70 22.04
N LYS A 372 -22.47 6.43 21.33
CA LYS A 372 -22.36 6.65 19.89
C LYS A 372 -21.98 5.36 19.16
N GLU A 373 -22.42 5.24 17.93
CA GLU A 373 -22.08 4.13 17.05
C GLU A 373 -21.70 4.64 15.67
N LEU A 374 -20.56 4.18 15.14
CA LEU A 374 -20.15 4.41 13.77
C LEU A 374 -20.68 3.27 12.89
N LEU A 375 -21.50 3.62 11.91
CA LEU A 375 -21.98 2.68 10.89
C LEU A 375 -21.33 3.03 9.56
N PHE A 376 -20.76 2.04 8.88
CA PHE A 376 -20.17 2.21 7.56
C PHE A 376 -21.23 2.15 6.48
N LEU A 377 -21.76 3.32 6.16
CA LEU A 377 -22.81 3.54 5.16
C LEU A 377 -22.40 4.67 4.23
N ASN A 378 -22.67 4.50 2.93
CA ASN A 378 -22.52 5.58 1.95
C ASN A 378 -23.60 6.67 2.14
N ALA A 379 -23.60 7.69 1.30
CA ALA A 379 -24.56 8.78 1.37
C ALA A 379 -26.02 8.33 1.19
N ASP A 380 -26.26 7.22 0.50
CA ASP A 380 -27.60 6.65 0.27
C ASP A 380 -28.05 5.74 1.42
N GLY A 381 -27.26 5.63 2.49
CA GLY A 381 -27.53 4.75 3.64
C GLY A 381 -27.29 3.25 3.36
N VAL A 382 -26.60 2.92 2.28
CA VAL A 382 -26.27 1.55 1.92
C VAL A 382 -24.86 1.23 2.44
N ARG A 383 -24.64 0.00 2.91
CA ARG A 383 -23.30 -0.44 3.29
C ARG A 383 -22.33 -0.21 2.14
N CYS A 384 -21.15 0.31 2.47
CA CYS A 384 -20.07 0.43 1.52
C CYS A 384 -19.80 -0.95 0.90
N SER A 385 -20.29 -1.12 -0.33
CA SER A 385 -20.10 -2.37 -1.06
C SER A 385 -18.64 -2.50 -1.48
N ARG A 386 -18.22 -3.69 -1.93
CA ARG A 386 -16.88 -3.96 -2.45
C ARG A 386 -16.55 -3.23 -3.77
N HIS A 387 -17.36 -2.24 -4.16
CA HIS A 387 -17.07 -1.40 -5.33
C HIS A 387 -16.04 -0.35 -4.99
N SER A 388 -15.23 0.05 -5.98
CA SER A 388 -14.27 1.14 -5.82
C SER A 388 -14.90 2.37 -5.23
N LEU A 389 -14.30 2.89 -4.17
CA LEU A 389 -14.63 4.14 -3.54
C LEU A 389 -13.72 5.24 -4.07
N SER A 390 -14.26 6.44 -4.15
CA SER A 390 -13.47 7.64 -4.42
C SER A 390 -13.05 8.29 -3.11
N ILE A 391 -11.83 8.82 -3.07
CA ILE A 391 -11.38 9.69 -1.99
C ILE A 391 -12.39 10.84 -1.80
N GLY A 392 -12.70 11.18 -0.55
CA GLY A 392 -13.72 12.18 -0.22
C GLY A 392 -15.16 11.66 -0.17
N ALA A 393 -15.47 10.48 -0.71
CA ALA A 393 -16.81 9.90 -0.63
C ALA A 393 -17.14 9.47 0.81
N GLN A 394 -18.41 9.58 1.22
CA GLN A 394 -18.86 9.11 2.52
C GLN A 394 -18.67 7.59 2.64
N ILE A 395 -18.00 7.16 3.70
CA ILE A 395 -17.85 5.74 4.08
C ILE A 395 -18.58 5.39 5.37
N GLY A 396 -18.95 6.37 6.17
CA GLY A 396 -19.62 6.12 7.43
C GLY A 396 -20.26 7.35 8.03
N ALA A 397 -21.11 7.11 9.02
CA ALA A 397 -21.72 8.18 9.81
C ALA A 397 -21.88 7.75 11.28
N TRP A 398 -21.78 8.71 12.19
CA TRP A 398 -21.99 8.54 13.62
C TRP A 398 -23.48 8.70 13.98
N TYR A 399 -23.97 7.79 14.78
CA TYR A 399 -25.32 7.76 15.30
C TYR A 399 -25.32 7.73 16.83
N VAL A 400 -26.29 8.41 17.43
CA VAL A 400 -26.52 8.32 18.87
C VAL A 400 -27.30 7.03 19.13
N ARG A 401 -26.79 6.17 20.01
CA ARG A 401 -27.54 5.00 20.47
C ARG A 401 -28.72 5.48 21.33
N LYS A 402 -29.92 5.06 20.94
CA LYS A 402 -31.11 5.28 21.73
C LYS A 402 -31.16 4.31 22.91
#